data_d4899003690ea67208de2328717fc8cd
#
_entry.id   d4899003690ea67208de2328717fc8cd
#
_cell.length_a   1.000
_cell.length_b   1.000
_cell.length_c   1.000
_cell.angle_alpha   90.00
_cell.angle_beta   90.00
_cell.angle_gamma   90.00
#
_symmetry.space_group_name_H-M   'P 1'
#
loop_
_entity.id
_entity.type
_entity.pdbx_description
1 polymer ?
#
loop_
_entity_poly.entity_id
_entity_poly.type
_entity_poly.pdbx_seq_one_letter_code
_entity_poly.pdbx_strand_id
1 'polypeptide(L)'
;MSQARNYCNRAINFKSDFGQAYILIAMAYAQSPNWSDDGAKNRLTYSLCIDKLQRAIAVDPSTEEQARQLIRQYSGLLPSSEDLFMQGIKAGERITIGGWIGESTTVRTK
;
A
#
# COMPACT_ATOMS: atom_id res chain seq x y z
N MET A 1 -13.90 -5.49 -1.71
CA MET A 1 -12.57 -4.98 -2.10
C MET A 1 -11.69 -6.01 -2.79
N SER A 2 -11.74 -7.29 -2.38
CA SER A 2 -10.97 -8.33 -3.06
C SER A 2 -11.34 -8.50 -4.54
N GLN A 3 -12.61 -8.29 -4.90
CA GLN A 3 -13.05 -8.32 -6.29
C GLN A 3 -12.41 -7.19 -7.11
N ALA A 4 -12.27 -5.99 -6.53
CA ALA A 4 -11.60 -4.88 -7.20
C ALA A 4 -10.14 -5.22 -7.48
N ARG A 5 -9.44 -5.85 -6.52
CA ARG A 5 -8.06 -6.30 -6.72
C ARG A 5 -7.98 -7.32 -7.85
N ASN A 6 -8.87 -8.31 -7.86
CA ASN A 6 -8.87 -9.35 -8.88
C ASN A 6 -9.07 -8.75 -10.27
N TYR A 7 -10.00 -7.81 -10.40
CA TYR A 7 -10.23 -7.12 -11.66
C TYR A 7 -8.99 -6.34 -12.12
N CYS A 8 -8.36 -5.62 -11.19
CA CYS A 8 -7.15 -4.85 -11.50
C CYS A 8 -5.99 -5.78 -11.89
N ASN A 9 -5.83 -6.91 -11.21
CA ASN A 9 -4.79 -7.87 -11.55
C ASN A 9 -5.00 -8.47 -12.93
N ARG A 10 -6.23 -8.70 -13.34
CA ARG A 10 -6.54 -9.12 -14.71
C ARG A 10 -6.13 -8.05 -15.72
N ALA A 11 -6.43 -6.79 -15.42
CA ALA A 11 -6.05 -5.67 -16.29
C ALA A 11 -4.54 -5.57 -16.41
N ILE A 12 -3.80 -5.77 -15.32
CA ILE A 12 -2.33 -5.75 -15.31
C ILE A 12 -1.77 -6.91 -16.13
N ASN A 13 -2.35 -8.11 -16.00
CA ASN A 13 -1.92 -9.27 -16.80
C ASN A 13 -2.15 -9.06 -18.29
N PHE A 14 -3.20 -8.34 -18.66
CA PHE A 14 -3.50 -8.02 -20.04
C PHE A 14 -2.64 -6.89 -20.56
N LYS A 15 -2.35 -5.89 -19.72
CA LYS A 15 -1.54 -4.72 -20.06
C LYS A 15 -0.67 -4.37 -18.85
N SER A 16 0.58 -4.83 -18.84
CA SER A 16 1.49 -4.72 -17.69
C SER A 16 1.88 -3.28 -17.34
N ASP A 17 1.75 -2.34 -18.28
CA ASP A 17 2.02 -0.92 -18.05
C ASP A 17 0.77 -0.11 -17.71
N PHE A 18 -0.30 -0.75 -17.26
CA PHE A 18 -1.54 -0.09 -16.89
C PHE A 18 -1.45 0.47 -15.46
N GLY A 19 -0.87 1.67 -15.33
CA GLY A 19 -0.63 2.28 -14.02
C GLY A 19 -1.89 2.55 -13.21
N GLN A 20 -3.01 2.89 -13.86
CA GLN A 20 -4.26 3.13 -13.15
C GLN A 20 -4.75 1.91 -12.38
N ALA A 21 -4.47 0.70 -12.85
CA ALA A 21 -4.83 -0.52 -12.12
C ALA A 21 -4.08 -0.61 -10.79
N TYR A 22 -2.79 -0.25 -10.77
CA TYR A 22 -2.02 -0.20 -9.52
C TYR A 22 -2.53 0.87 -8.57
N ILE A 23 -2.94 2.03 -9.09
CA ILE A 23 -3.53 3.10 -8.26
C ILE A 23 -4.84 2.62 -7.63
N LEU A 24 -5.69 1.95 -8.39
CA LEU A 24 -6.95 1.41 -7.86
C LEU A 24 -6.74 0.36 -6.78
N ILE A 25 -5.72 -0.51 -6.95
CA ILE A 25 -5.36 -1.48 -5.91
C ILE A 25 -4.93 -0.75 -4.63
N ALA A 26 -4.08 0.28 -4.75
CA ALA A 26 -3.64 1.06 -3.60
C ALA A 26 -4.84 1.69 -2.87
N MET A 27 -5.76 2.29 -3.61
CA MET A 27 -6.95 2.91 -3.02
C MET A 27 -7.85 1.88 -2.34
N ALA A 28 -8.01 0.70 -2.95
CA ALA A 28 -8.80 -0.39 -2.35
C ALA A 28 -8.19 -0.86 -1.02
N TYR A 29 -6.87 -1.01 -0.98
CA TYR A 29 -6.17 -1.39 0.25
C TYR A 29 -6.32 -0.32 1.33
N ALA A 30 -6.24 0.95 0.95
CA ALA A 30 -6.38 2.07 1.89
C ALA A 30 -7.76 2.13 2.55
N GLN A 31 -8.78 1.55 1.91
CA GLN A 31 -10.12 1.49 2.48
C GLN A 31 -10.30 0.35 3.48
N SER A 32 -9.33 -0.54 3.61
CA SER A 32 -9.43 -1.71 4.48
C SER A 32 -8.19 -1.87 5.36
N PRO A 33 -7.83 -0.85 6.16
CA PRO A 33 -6.58 -0.88 6.91
C PRO A 33 -6.63 -1.74 8.18
N ASN A 34 -7.82 -2.12 8.66
CA ASN A 34 -7.98 -2.75 9.97
C ASN A 34 -7.82 -4.28 9.87
N TRP A 35 -6.58 -4.74 9.72
CA TRP A 35 -6.28 -6.17 9.59
C TRP A 35 -5.77 -6.81 10.88
N SER A 36 -5.52 -6.01 11.93
CA SER A 36 -5.03 -6.48 13.23
C SER A 36 -5.72 -5.72 14.36
N ASP A 37 -5.45 -6.12 15.60
CA ASP A 37 -5.94 -5.43 16.79
C ASP A 37 -5.08 -4.22 17.17
N ASP A 38 -3.97 -4.01 16.50
CA ASP A 38 -3.02 -2.94 16.80
C ASP A 38 -3.12 -1.83 15.78
N GLY A 39 -3.37 -0.59 16.24
CA GLY A 39 -3.54 0.55 15.36
C GLY A 39 -2.28 0.91 14.57
N ALA A 40 -1.09 0.76 15.17
CA ALA A 40 0.17 1.04 14.48
C ALA A 40 0.42 0.02 13.37
N LYS A 41 0.17 -1.27 13.65
CA LYS A 41 0.28 -2.31 12.61
C LYS A 41 -0.70 -2.07 11.47
N ASN A 42 -1.94 -1.67 11.80
CA ASN A 42 -2.96 -1.39 10.78
C ASN A 42 -2.51 -0.29 9.83
N ARG A 43 -1.80 0.72 10.33
CA ARG A 43 -1.29 1.82 9.49
C ARG A 43 -0.20 1.38 8.54
N LEU A 44 0.43 0.24 8.76
CA LEU A 44 1.41 -0.32 7.82
C LEU A 44 0.77 -0.71 6.47
N THR A 45 -0.55 -0.84 6.41
CA THR A 45 -1.27 -0.99 5.14
C THR A 45 -0.94 0.15 4.18
N TYR A 46 -0.76 1.36 4.68
CA TYR A 46 -0.40 2.50 3.82
C TYR A 46 0.99 2.37 3.22
N SER A 47 1.91 1.66 3.89
CA SER A 47 3.20 1.34 3.29
C SER A 47 3.05 0.47 2.04
N LEU A 48 2.17 -0.53 2.10
CA LEU A 48 1.86 -1.36 0.93
C LEU A 48 1.19 -0.54 -0.17
N CYS A 49 0.29 0.38 0.19
CA CYS A 49 -0.33 1.29 -0.79
C CYS A 49 0.73 2.10 -1.53
N ILE A 50 1.73 2.60 -0.80
CA ILE A 50 2.85 3.35 -1.40
C ILE A 50 3.63 2.47 -2.37
N ASP A 51 3.85 1.19 -2.05
CA ASP A 51 4.51 0.26 -2.97
C ASP A 51 3.76 0.18 -4.31
N LYS A 52 2.43 0.06 -4.26
CA LYS A 52 1.60 -0.02 -5.47
C LYS A 52 1.66 1.28 -6.27
N LEU A 53 1.65 2.42 -5.59
CA LEU A 53 1.73 3.72 -6.25
C LEU A 53 3.09 3.93 -6.92
N GLN A 54 4.17 3.50 -6.28
CA GLN A 54 5.50 3.56 -6.88
C GLN A 54 5.58 2.66 -8.12
N ARG A 55 4.94 1.49 -8.06
CA ARG A 55 4.87 0.59 -9.21
C ARG A 55 4.09 1.24 -10.36
N ALA A 56 2.98 1.94 -10.06
CA ALA A 56 2.22 2.66 -11.07
C ALA A 56 3.09 3.65 -11.83
N ILE A 57 3.89 4.44 -11.10
CA ILE A 57 4.81 5.42 -11.72
C ILE A 57 5.84 4.71 -12.59
N ALA A 58 6.40 3.59 -12.10
CA ALA A 58 7.45 2.87 -12.80
C ALA A 58 6.97 2.29 -14.12
N VAL A 59 5.73 1.77 -14.18
CA VAL A 59 5.20 1.14 -15.39
C VAL A 59 4.47 2.11 -16.31
N ASP A 60 3.99 3.23 -15.75
CA ASP A 60 3.17 4.20 -16.49
C ASP A 60 3.46 5.61 -15.98
N PRO A 61 4.49 6.30 -16.53
CA PRO A 61 4.85 7.63 -16.06
C PRO A 61 3.72 8.67 -16.16
N SER A 62 2.70 8.43 -16.98
CA SER A 62 1.56 9.36 -17.08
C SER A 62 0.75 9.45 -15.79
N THR A 63 0.91 8.47 -14.87
CA THR A 63 0.23 8.46 -13.57
C THR A 63 1.01 9.15 -12.47
N GLU A 64 2.21 9.68 -12.76
CA GLU A 64 3.13 10.16 -11.73
C GLU A 64 2.52 11.22 -10.83
N GLU A 65 1.87 12.23 -11.40
CA GLU A 65 1.30 13.32 -10.60
C GLU A 65 0.23 12.82 -9.65
N GLN A 66 -0.70 12.02 -10.14
CA GLN A 66 -1.76 11.45 -9.33
C GLN A 66 -1.20 10.53 -8.24
N ALA A 67 -0.27 9.66 -8.61
CA ALA A 67 0.34 8.72 -7.67
C ALA A 67 1.13 9.45 -6.58
N ARG A 68 1.87 10.49 -6.93
CA ARG A 68 2.64 11.26 -5.94
C ARG A 68 1.74 11.99 -4.95
N GLN A 69 0.59 12.50 -5.38
CA GLN A 69 -0.38 13.10 -4.47
C GLN A 69 -0.87 12.10 -3.43
N LEU A 70 -1.19 10.88 -3.88
CA LEU A 70 -1.64 9.82 -2.98
C LEU A 70 -0.51 9.35 -2.07
N ILE A 71 0.72 9.26 -2.57
CA ILE A 71 1.89 8.92 -1.74
C ILE A 71 2.04 9.92 -0.61
N ARG A 72 1.94 11.22 -0.88
CA ARG A 72 2.02 12.24 0.16
C ARG A 72 0.92 12.08 1.19
N GLN A 73 -0.30 11.82 0.75
CA GLN A 73 -1.44 11.61 1.64
C GLN A 73 -1.22 10.38 2.52
N TYR A 74 -0.85 9.26 1.95
CA TYR A 74 -0.65 8.02 2.69
C TYR A 74 0.58 8.06 3.59
N SER A 75 1.61 8.77 3.18
CA SER A 75 2.81 8.95 4.02
C SER A 75 2.48 9.62 5.35
N GLY A 76 1.53 10.55 5.35
CA GLY A 76 1.04 11.19 6.58
C GLY A 76 0.24 10.27 7.49
N LEU A 77 -0.22 9.13 6.96
CA LEU A 77 -1.01 8.15 7.71
C LEU A 77 -0.16 6.97 8.21
N LEU A 78 1.12 6.91 7.89
CA LEU A 78 2.03 5.87 8.36
C LEU A 78 2.18 5.95 9.87
N PRO A 79 2.51 4.81 10.54
CA PRO A 79 2.76 4.83 11.97
C PRO A 79 4.06 5.56 12.30
N SER A 80 4.18 6.05 13.53
CA SER A 80 5.44 6.59 14.02
C SER A 80 6.40 5.45 14.37
N SER A 81 7.70 5.75 14.34
CA SER A 81 8.71 4.76 14.77
C SER A 81 8.53 4.35 16.22
N GLU A 82 8.09 5.28 17.08
CA GLU A 82 7.85 5.03 18.49
C GLU A 82 6.73 4.02 18.69
N ASP A 83 5.61 4.19 17.98
CA ASP A 83 4.48 3.27 18.09
C ASP A 83 4.86 1.87 17.63
N LEU A 84 5.66 1.74 16.58
CA LEU A 84 6.15 0.45 16.10
C LEU A 84 7.15 -0.17 17.04
N PHE A 85 8.00 0.64 17.68
CA PHE A 85 8.97 0.15 18.64
C PHE A 85 8.28 -0.61 19.77
N MET A 86 7.13 -0.12 20.24
CA MET A 86 6.33 -0.78 21.27
C MET A 86 5.86 -2.17 20.85
N GLN A 87 5.77 -2.42 19.55
CA GLN A 87 5.39 -3.71 18.98
C GLN A 87 6.60 -4.56 18.56
N GLY A 88 7.81 -4.09 18.80
CA GLY A 88 9.02 -4.78 18.38
C GLY A 88 9.28 -4.72 16.89
N ILE A 89 8.72 -3.74 16.18
CA ILE A 89 8.83 -3.60 14.73
C ILE A 89 9.74 -2.41 14.41
N LYS A 90 10.64 -2.59 13.46
CA LYS A 90 11.59 -1.56 13.04
C LYS A 90 11.37 -1.18 11.58
N ALA A 91 11.60 0.09 11.25
CA ALA A 91 11.61 0.53 9.86
C ALA A 91 12.61 -0.30 9.04
N GLY A 92 12.23 -0.65 7.83
CA GLY A 92 13.06 -1.45 6.94
C GLY A 92 12.79 -2.95 7.01
N GLU A 93 12.12 -3.44 8.05
CA GLU A 93 11.74 -4.85 8.14
C GLU A 93 10.64 -5.18 7.12
N ARG A 94 10.54 -6.46 6.78
CA ARG A 94 9.42 -6.96 5.98
C ARG A 94 8.30 -7.39 6.89
N ILE A 95 7.07 -7.08 6.50
CA ILE A 95 5.86 -7.49 7.23
C ILE A 95 4.78 -7.87 6.23
N THR A 96 3.95 -8.84 6.61
CA THR A 96 2.80 -9.25 5.80
C THR A 96 1.54 -8.60 6.36
N ILE A 97 0.83 -7.87 5.50
CA ILE A 97 -0.47 -7.30 5.83
C ILE A 97 -1.49 -8.42 5.79
N GLY A 98 -2.21 -8.60 6.89
CA GLY A 98 -3.16 -9.70 7.02
C GLY A 98 -4.50 -9.46 6.33
N GLY A 99 -5.49 -10.24 6.74
CA GLY A 99 -6.83 -10.17 6.18
C GLY A 99 -6.86 -10.60 4.72
N TRP A 100 -7.78 -10.02 3.95
CA TRP A 100 -7.95 -10.38 2.54
C TRP A 100 -6.79 -9.88 1.65
N ILE A 101 -5.99 -8.94 2.15
CA ILE A 101 -4.87 -8.37 1.38
C ILE A 101 -3.76 -9.39 1.21
N GLY A 102 -3.22 -9.94 2.30
CA GLY A 102 -2.26 -11.04 2.27
C GLY A 102 -0.96 -10.75 1.54
N GLU A 103 -0.52 -9.49 1.43
CA GLU A 103 0.71 -9.11 0.74
C GLU A 103 1.72 -8.54 1.73
N SER A 104 3.01 -8.69 1.40
CA SER A 104 4.10 -8.17 2.21
C SER A 104 4.56 -6.80 1.72
N THR A 105 5.05 -6.00 2.65
CA THR A 105 5.63 -4.69 2.37
C THR A 105 6.83 -4.46 3.27
N THR A 106 7.62 -3.45 2.95
CA THR A 106 8.69 -2.97 3.82
C THR A 106 8.12 -1.94 4.78
N VAL A 107 8.46 -2.06 6.06
CA VAL A 107 7.98 -1.16 7.10
C VAL A 107 8.50 0.26 6.83
N ARG A 108 7.58 1.21 6.70
CA ARG A 108 7.86 2.64 6.60
C ARG A 108 7.24 3.36 7.80
N THR A 109 7.86 4.44 8.21
CA THR A 109 7.36 5.32 9.28
C THR A 109 7.22 6.74 8.76
N LYS A 110 6.37 7.52 9.43
CA LYS A 110 6.31 8.94 9.14
C LYS A 110 7.36 9.73 9.93
#